data_87c7f5fc5aa19fedb1f4eac3ecced181
#
_entry.id   87c7f5fc5aa19fedb1f4eac3ecced181
#
_cell.length_a   1.000
_cell.length_b   1.000
_cell.length_c   1.000
_cell.angle_alpha   90.00
_cell.angle_beta   90.00
_cell.angle_gamma   90.00
#
_symmetry.space_group_name_H-M   'P 1'
#
loop_
_entity.id
_entity.type
_entity.pdbx_description
1 polymer ?
#
loop_
_entity_poly.entity_id
_entity_poly.type
_entity_poly.pdbx_seq_one_letter_code
_entity_poly.pdbx_strand_id
1 'polypeptide(L)'
;MIRYYEIQGILKPSRKEDNNYRTYSVMDVFLLMEIIRYQSIHFGIKDISELLNEHYLENYAQHLYQYYQEIDQDIIKKILLKERVKELAERIETCKFNLGKYWVKNVPAYQLVFLTNGKGDDYDKLQISIENRNLLFSKERMVYVESMVLFEKEKETWWYGMEERYIESLQLSFKDEKYLKKQLCLCTMIDMGEIGCFNRNQLENILNEIKDEYQIVGIPRGIIVGRGYEGENFQRIMEIQIPIALKH
;
A
#
# COMPACT_ATOMS: atom_id res chain seq x y z
N MET A 1 -6.60 19.92 30.50
CA MET A 1 -6.80 20.71 29.25
C MET A 1 -6.66 22.21 29.49
N ILE A 2 -7.53 22.87 30.23
CA ILE A 2 -7.51 24.34 30.47
C ILE A 2 -6.18 24.86 31.05
N ARG A 3 -5.60 24.15 32.05
CA ARG A 3 -4.29 24.50 32.64
C ARG A 3 -3.15 24.49 31.62
N TYR A 4 -3.26 23.67 30.59
CA TYR A 4 -2.27 23.61 29.51
C TYR A 4 -2.33 24.91 28.66
N TYR A 5 -3.52 25.38 28.32
CA TYR A 5 -3.68 26.64 27.58
C TYR A 5 -3.22 27.87 28.37
N GLU A 6 -3.35 27.83 29.72
CA GLU A 6 -2.77 28.85 30.59
C GLU A 6 -1.22 28.83 30.50
N ILE A 7 -0.60 27.65 30.57
CA ILE A 7 0.86 27.49 30.44
C ILE A 7 1.37 27.99 29.08
N GLN A 8 0.60 27.76 28.02
CA GLN A 8 0.93 28.24 26.67
C GLN A 8 0.61 29.75 26.47
N GLY A 9 0.11 30.43 27.49
CA GLY A 9 -0.20 31.84 27.41
C GLY A 9 -1.44 32.22 26.60
N ILE A 10 -2.19 31.22 26.14
CA ILE A 10 -3.40 31.39 25.30
C ILE A 10 -4.59 31.84 26.17
N LEU A 11 -4.77 31.24 27.34
CA LEU A 11 -5.75 31.65 28.35
C LEU A 11 -5.06 32.39 29.50
N LYS A 12 -5.64 33.49 29.94
CA LYS A 12 -5.10 34.30 31.03
C LYS A 12 -6.17 34.52 32.11
N PRO A 13 -6.56 33.46 32.87
CA PRO A 13 -7.60 33.58 33.87
C PRO A 13 -7.16 34.51 34.98
N SER A 14 -8.09 35.30 35.54
CA SER A 14 -7.89 36.05 36.77
C SER A 14 -7.87 35.09 37.98
N ARG A 15 -7.37 35.58 39.12
CA ARG A 15 -7.35 34.83 40.37
C ARG A 15 -8.12 35.59 41.45
N LYS A 16 -8.92 34.87 42.24
CA LYS A 16 -9.61 35.45 43.39
C LYS A 16 -8.59 35.81 44.47
N GLU A 17 -8.72 36.99 45.02
CA GLU A 17 -7.83 37.52 46.10
C GLU A 17 -7.87 36.64 47.35
N ASP A 18 -9.05 36.12 47.71
CA ASP A 18 -9.27 35.40 48.98
C ASP A 18 -8.63 34.01 49.03
N ASN A 19 -8.52 33.30 47.87
CA ASN A 19 -8.17 31.87 47.86
C ASN A 19 -7.31 31.44 46.67
N ASN A 20 -6.89 32.39 45.86
CA ASN A 20 -6.07 32.19 44.66
C ASN A 20 -6.66 31.22 43.61
N TYR A 21 -7.98 30.96 43.66
CA TYR A 21 -8.66 30.13 42.66
C TYR A 21 -8.79 30.87 41.33
N ARG A 22 -8.68 30.10 40.23
CA ARG A 22 -8.86 30.63 38.87
C ARG A 22 -10.29 31.05 38.64
N THR A 23 -10.46 32.24 38.05
CA THR A 23 -11.75 32.76 37.62
C THR A 23 -11.65 33.03 36.11
N TYR A 24 -12.59 32.49 35.37
CA TYR A 24 -12.69 32.65 33.93
C TYR A 24 -13.81 33.62 33.59
N SER A 25 -13.51 34.57 32.74
CA SER A 25 -14.50 35.48 32.18
C SER A 25 -15.30 34.82 31.06
N VAL A 26 -16.40 35.46 30.64
CA VAL A 26 -17.15 35.01 29.45
C VAL A 26 -16.27 35.02 28.20
N MET A 27 -15.34 35.98 28.11
CA MET A 27 -14.39 36.06 27.00
C MET A 27 -13.40 34.87 27.00
N ASP A 28 -12.95 34.41 28.16
CA ASP A 28 -12.11 33.21 28.27
C ASP A 28 -12.87 31.96 27.80
N VAL A 29 -14.19 31.89 28.07
CA VAL A 29 -15.04 30.78 27.57
C VAL A 29 -15.16 30.84 26.05
N PHE A 30 -15.41 32.02 25.46
CA PHE A 30 -15.45 32.17 24.01
C PHE A 30 -14.12 31.78 23.36
N LEU A 31 -13.01 32.22 23.91
CA LEU A 31 -11.67 31.88 23.45
C LEU A 31 -11.42 30.36 23.54
N LEU A 32 -11.86 29.72 24.62
CA LEU A 32 -11.77 28.27 24.76
C LEU A 32 -12.59 27.55 23.68
N MET A 33 -13.78 28.02 23.35
CA MET A 33 -14.59 27.45 22.25
C MET A 33 -13.90 27.61 20.90
N GLU A 34 -13.26 28.74 20.63
CA GLU A 34 -12.45 28.93 19.42
C GLU A 34 -11.25 27.95 19.36
N ILE A 35 -10.52 27.78 20.47
CA ILE A 35 -9.41 26.82 20.56
C ILE A 35 -9.91 25.41 20.23
N ILE A 36 -11.05 25.00 20.80
CA ILE A 36 -11.65 23.68 20.52
C ILE A 36 -12.03 23.56 19.03
N ARG A 37 -12.59 24.61 18.43
CA ARG A 37 -12.91 24.68 17.01
C ARG A 37 -11.66 24.49 16.15
N TYR A 38 -10.58 25.19 16.42
CA TYR A 38 -9.32 25.05 15.68
C TYR A 38 -8.75 23.63 15.82
N GLN A 39 -8.79 23.07 17.03
CA GLN A 39 -8.33 21.69 17.25
C GLN A 39 -9.19 20.66 16.49
N SER A 40 -10.49 20.90 16.31
CA SER A 40 -11.36 20.00 15.55
C SER A 40 -11.02 19.93 14.05
N ILE A 41 -10.28 20.90 13.56
CA ILE A 41 -9.73 20.97 12.21
C ILE A 41 -8.20 20.84 12.19
N HIS A 42 -7.66 20.12 13.16
CA HIS A 42 -6.26 19.69 13.28
C HIS A 42 -5.21 20.79 13.43
N PHE A 43 -5.59 22.00 13.88
CA PHE A 43 -4.60 23.01 14.23
C PHE A 43 -3.79 22.57 15.46
N GLY A 44 -2.48 22.69 15.37
CA GLY A 44 -1.57 22.52 16.50
C GLY A 44 -1.69 23.68 17.49
N ILE A 45 -1.32 23.45 18.74
CA ILE A 45 -1.38 24.52 19.78
C ILE A 45 -0.49 25.71 19.44
N LYS A 46 0.65 25.49 18.78
CA LYS A 46 1.53 26.58 18.32
C LYS A 46 0.83 27.44 17.28
N ASP A 47 0.22 26.78 16.27
CA ASP A 47 -0.51 27.47 15.21
C ASP A 47 -1.68 28.28 15.78
N ILE A 48 -2.40 27.72 16.76
CA ILE A 48 -3.48 28.43 17.47
C ILE A 48 -2.92 29.66 18.20
N SER A 49 -1.76 29.56 18.87
CA SER A 49 -1.13 30.65 19.54
C SER A 49 -0.70 31.79 18.58
N GLU A 50 -0.15 31.44 17.44
CA GLU A 50 0.23 32.36 16.37
C GLU A 50 -0.99 33.03 15.76
N LEU A 51 -2.04 32.26 15.45
CA LEU A 51 -3.31 32.80 14.96
C LEU A 51 -3.92 33.86 15.85
N LEU A 52 -3.85 33.69 17.16
CA LEU A 52 -4.47 34.62 18.12
C LEU A 52 -3.65 35.89 18.33
N ASN A 53 -2.41 35.95 17.91
CA ASN A 53 -1.52 37.06 18.20
C ASN A 53 -1.28 38.03 17.02
N GLU A 54 -1.12 37.54 15.77
CA GLU A 54 -0.77 38.37 14.61
C GLU A 54 -1.39 37.86 13.32
N HIS A 55 -1.82 38.77 12.42
CA HIS A 55 -2.35 38.49 11.08
C HIS A 55 -3.43 37.39 11.04
N TYR A 56 -4.32 37.41 12.02
CA TYR A 56 -5.30 36.36 12.27
C TYR A 56 -6.03 35.84 11.02
N LEU A 57 -6.64 36.74 10.25
CA LEU A 57 -7.48 36.31 9.10
C LEU A 57 -6.68 35.70 7.98
N GLU A 58 -5.50 36.22 7.67
CA GLU A 58 -4.64 35.74 6.62
C GLU A 58 -4.06 34.35 6.96
N ASN A 59 -3.48 34.22 8.14
CA ASN A 59 -2.93 32.97 8.64
C ASN A 59 -4.02 31.90 8.77
N TYR A 60 -5.20 32.27 9.26
CA TYR A 60 -6.33 31.34 9.39
C TYR A 60 -6.80 30.81 8.03
N ALA A 61 -6.98 31.69 7.03
CA ALA A 61 -7.35 31.32 5.69
C ALA A 61 -6.29 30.37 5.05
N GLN A 62 -5.02 30.71 5.21
CA GLN A 62 -3.91 29.88 4.68
C GLN A 62 -3.93 28.48 5.28
N HIS A 63 -4.04 28.33 6.61
CA HIS A 63 -4.12 27.05 7.27
C HIS A 63 -5.35 26.23 6.86
N LEU A 64 -6.52 26.87 6.71
CA LEU A 64 -7.71 26.20 6.24
C LEU A 64 -7.54 25.63 4.81
N TYR A 65 -6.92 26.38 3.90
CA TYR A 65 -6.65 25.92 2.55
C TYR A 65 -5.64 24.77 2.55
N GLN A 66 -4.61 24.84 3.38
CA GLN A 66 -3.64 23.76 3.52
C GLN A 66 -4.33 22.49 4.04
N TYR A 67 -5.11 22.57 5.09
CA TYR A 67 -5.85 21.44 5.64
C TYR A 67 -6.87 20.85 4.64
N TYR A 68 -7.54 21.72 3.89
CA TYR A 68 -8.42 21.29 2.79
C TYR A 68 -7.66 20.43 1.77
N GLN A 69 -6.44 20.84 1.36
CA GLN A 69 -5.61 20.05 0.45
C GLN A 69 -5.15 18.72 1.06
N GLU A 70 -4.82 18.69 2.34
CA GLU A 70 -4.48 17.47 3.07
C GLU A 70 -5.65 16.48 3.10
N ILE A 71 -6.87 16.97 3.36
CA ILE A 71 -8.10 16.14 3.28
C ILE A 71 -8.30 15.56 1.88
N ASP A 72 -8.12 16.35 0.82
CA ASP A 72 -8.25 15.85 -0.56
C ASP A 72 -7.26 14.71 -0.83
N GLN A 73 -6.00 14.86 -0.40
CA GLN A 73 -4.99 13.81 -0.53
C GLN A 73 -5.37 12.56 0.27
N ASP A 74 -5.90 12.72 1.46
CA ASP A 74 -6.33 11.59 2.30
C ASP A 74 -7.56 10.87 1.72
N ILE A 75 -8.49 11.60 1.11
CA ILE A 75 -9.63 11.02 0.38
C ILE A 75 -9.13 10.16 -0.78
N ILE A 76 -8.20 10.67 -1.59
CA ILE A 76 -7.60 9.91 -2.71
C ILE A 76 -6.95 8.62 -2.20
N LYS A 77 -6.12 8.68 -1.15
CA LYS A 77 -5.48 7.51 -0.55
C LYS A 77 -6.52 6.49 -0.04
N LYS A 78 -7.60 6.95 0.58
CA LYS A 78 -8.68 6.09 1.09
C LYS A 78 -9.47 5.42 -0.04
N ILE A 79 -9.71 6.11 -1.15
CA ILE A 79 -10.34 5.54 -2.34
C ILE A 79 -9.47 4.43 -2.92
N LEU A 80 -8.17 4.70 -3.13
CA LEU A 80 -7.21 3.71 -3.63
C LEU A 80 -7.14 2.47 -2.73
N LEU A 81 -7.09 2.68 -1.41
CA LEU A 81 -7.08 1.58 -0.43
C LEU A 81 -8.36 0.75 -0.51
N LYS A 82 -9.52 1.39 -0.59
CA LYS A 82 -10.82 0.72 -0.72
C LYS A 82 -10.88 -0.16 -1.98
N GLU A 83 -10.44 0.37 -3.13
CA GLU A 83 -10.39 -0.39 -4.38
C GLU A 83 -9.44 -1.58 -4.27
N ARG A 84 -8.24 -1.36 -3.73
CA ARG A 84 -7.26 -2.43 -3.53
C ARG A 84 -7.77 -3.54 -2.60
N VAL A 85 -8.39 -3.19 -1.48
CA VAL A 85 -8.97 -4.18 -0.55
C VAL A 85 -10.07 -5.00 -1.22
N LYS A 86 -10.91 -4.36 -2.06
CA LYS A 86 -11.93 -5.06 -2.85
C LYS A 86 -11.29 -6.05 -3.83
N GLU A 87 -10.28 -5.63 -4.59
CA GLU A 87 -9.54 -6.50 -5.52
C GLU A 87 -8.91 -7.72 -4.83
N LEU A 88 -8.31 -7.49 -3.66
CA LEU A 88 -7.74 -8.59 -2.86
C LEU A 88 -8.82 -9.56 -2.38
N ALA A 89 -9.96 -9.06 -1.90
CA ALA A 89 -11.08 -9.89 -1.46
C ALA A 89 -11.62 -10.74 -2.62
N GLU A 90 -11.92 -10.13 -3.78
CA GLU A 90 -12.38 -10.83 -4.98
C GLU A 90 -11.37 -11.89 -5.44
N ARG A 91 -10.07 -11.60 -5.40
CA ARG A 91 -9.02 -12.55 -5.75
C ARG A 91 -9.01 -13.75 -4.81
N ILE A 92 -9.11 -13.53 -3.51
CA ILE A 92 -9.16 -14.61 -2.49
C ILE A 92 -10.44 -15.45 -2.63
N GLU A 93 -11.60 -14.82 -2.80
CA GLU A 93 -12.88 -15.55 -2.98
C GLU A 93 -12.86 -16.46 -4.19
N THR A 94 -12.21 -16.03 -5.27
CA THR A 94 -12.14 -16.81 -6.52
C THR A 94 -11.01 -17.83 -6.56
N CYS A 95 -10.06 -17.80 -5.61
CA CYS A 95 -8.89 -18.69 -5.59
C CYS A 95 -9.27 -20.17 -5.73
N LYS A 96 -10.13 -20.66 -4.87
CA LYS A 96 -10.51 -22.09 -4.83
C LYS A 96 -11.20 -22.54 -6.12
N PHE A 97 -12.01 -21.67 -6.72
CA PHE A 97 -12.71 -21.97 -7.97
C PHE A 97 -11.78 -21.97 -9.19
N ASN A 98 -10.66 -21.25 -9.11
CA ASN A 98 -9.73 -21.05 -10.21
C ASN A 98 -8.48 -21.95 -10.14
N LEU A 99 -8.32 -22.76 -9.09
CA LEU A 99 -7.23 -23.73 -9.01
C LEU A 99 -7.28 -24.69 -10.21
N GLY A 100 -6.18 -24.74 -10.96
CA GLY A 100 -6.02 -25.59 -12.16
C GLY A 100 -6.89 -25.17 -13.36
N LYS A 101 -7.62 -24.05 -13.30
CA LYS A 101 -8.38 -23.52 -14.44
C LYS A 101 -7.61 -22.42 -15.14
N TYR A 102 -7.84 -22.29 -16.44
CA TYR A 102 -7.21 -21.27 -17.28
C TYR A 102 -8.19 -20.16 -17.63
N TRP A 103 -7.71 -18.90 -17.61
CA TRP A 103 -8.43 -17.75 -18.14
C TRP A 103 -7.47 -16.73 -18.76
N VAL A 104 -7.97 -15.92 -19.66
CA VAL A 104 -7.18 -14.88 -20.31
C VAL A 104 -7.57 -13.52 -19.72
N LYS A 105 -6.58 -12.70 -19.35
CA LYS A 105 -6.79 -11.31 -18.90
C LYS A 105 -5.68 -10.39 -19.35
N ASN A 106 -6.00 -9.09 -19.45
CA ASN A 106 -5.00 -8.05 -19.55
C ASN A 106 -4.40 -7.80 -18.16
N VAL A 107 -3.13 -8.12 -18.02
CA VAL A 107 -2.38 -7.91 -16.78
C VAL A 107 -1.79 -6.49 -16.81
N PRO A 108 -1.93 -5.69 -15.73
CA PRO A 108 -1.42 -4.33 -15.68
C PRO A 108 0.10 -4.25 -15.78
N ALA A 109 0.62 -3.05 -15.97
CA ALA A 109 2.05 -2.78 -15.89
C ALA A 109 2.51 -2.77 -14.43
N TYR A 110 3.73 -3.24 -14.20
CA TYR A 110 4.37 -3.28 -12.87
C TYR A 110 5.77 -2.68 -12.94
N GLN A 111 6.15 -2.01 -11.87
CA GLN A 111 7.55 -1.76 -11.54
C GLN A 111 7.98 -2.76 -10.47
N LEU A 112 9.15 -3.38 -10.67
CA LEU A 112 9.65 -4.44 -9.83
C LEU A 112 10.95 -4.04 -9.16
N VAL A 113 11.05 -4.33 -7.88
CA VAL A 113 12.25 -4.19 -7.07
C VAL A 113 12.81 -5.58 -6.79
N PHE A 114 14.06 -5.81 -7.15
CA PHE A 114 14.72 -7.11 -6.98
C PHE A 114 14.89 -7.48 -5.50
N LEU A 115 14.61 -8.73 -5.18
CA LEU A 115 14.77 -9.28 -3.82
C LEU A 115 15.89 -10.29 -3.74
N THR A 116 15.79 -11.35 -4.53
CA THR A 116 16.72 -12.49 -4.47
C THR A 116 16.56 -13.41 -5.68
N ASN A 117 17.55 -14.24 -5.94
CA ASN A 117 17.37 -15.40 -6.80
C ASN A 117 16.86 -16.58 -5.95
N GLY A 118 16.27 -17.58 -6.65
CA GLY A 118 15.82 -18.81 -6.02
C GLY A 118 15.78 -19.97 -6.99
N LYS A 119 15.59 -21.16 -6.43
CA LYS A 119 15.27 -22.37 -7.17
C LYS A 119 14.25 -23.15 -6.35
N GLY A 120 12.99 -23.07 -6.78
CA GLY A 120 11.88 -23.53 -5.94
C GLY A 120 11.79 -22.72 -4.64
N ASP A 121 11.83 -23.39 -3.53
CA ASP A 121 11.80 -22.78 -2.18
C ASP A 121 13.19 -22.55 -1.56
N ASP A 122 14.26 -22.73 -2.32
CA ASP A 122 15.62 -22.40 -1.89
C ASP A 122 15.99 -21.01 -2.40
N TYR A 123 16.34 -20.10 -1.50
CA TYR A 123 16.56 -18.69 -1.79
C TYR A 123 17.98 -18.25 -1.40
N ASP A 124 18.58 -17.43 -2.24
CA ASP A 124 19.79 -16.69 -1.92
C ASP A 124 19.52 -15.63 -0.82
N LYS A 125 20.59 -14.92 -0.43
CA LYS A 125 20.44 -13.77 0.47
C LYS A 125 19.65 -12.65 -0.18
N LEU A 126 18.84 -11.94 0.62
CA LEU A 126 18.12 -10.75 0.17
C LEU A 126 19.08 -9.65 -0.29
N GLN A 127 18.76 -9.01 -1.41
CA GLN A 127 19.59 -8.00 -2.07
C GLN A 127 18.87 -6.65 -2.26
N ILE A 128 17.72 -6.46 -1.61
CA ILE A 128 16.97 -5.20 -1.70
C ILE A 128 17.75 -4.02 -1.09
N SER A 129 17.82 -2.90 -1.79
CA SER A 129 18.45 -1.68 -1.28
C SER A 129 17.71 -1.13 -0.06
N ILE A 130 18.42 -0.37 0.79
CA ILE A 130 17.82 0.25 1.98
C ILE A 130 16.72 1.24 1.58
N GLU A 131 16.96 2.02 0.50
CA GLU A 131 16.01 3.00 -0.01
C GLU A 131 14.70 2.34 -0.45
N ASN A 132 14.78 1.31 -1.31
CA ASN A 132 13.61 0.58 -1.77
C ASN A 132 12.90 -0.15 -0.63
N ARG A 133 13.67 -0.69 0.32
CA ARG A 133 13.09 -1.33 1.52
C ARG A 133 12.28 -0.34 2.36
N ASN A 134 12.83 0.84 2.64
CA ASN A 134 12.13 1.88 3.40
C ASN A 134 10.89 2.42 2.64
N LEU A 135 10.97 2.46 1.31
CA LEU A 135 9.86 2.89 0.48
C LEU A 135 8.71 1.88 0.48
N LEU A 136 9.00 0.59 0.38
CA LEU A 136 7.99 -0.47 0.25
C LEU A 136 7.38 -0.88 1.60
N PHE A 137 8.18 -0.99 2.67
CA PHE A 137 7.75 -1.58 3.94
C PHE A 137 7.05 -0.60 4.89
N SER A 138 6.34 0.39 4.39
CA SER A 138 5.41 1.17 5.21
C SER A 138 4.05 0.47 5.29
N LYS A 139 3.33 0.65 6.41
CA LYS A 139 1.99 0.05 6.60
C LYS A 139 1.00 0.52 5.52
N GLU A 140 1.15 1.76 5.08
CA GLU A 140 0.27 2.39 4.10
C GLU A 140 0.49 1.84 2.69
N ARG A 141 1.69 1.33 2.37
CA ARG A 141 2.09 0.92 1.02
C ARG A 141 2.08 -0.58 0.79
N MET A 142 2.36 -1.38 1.84
CA MET A 142 2.46 -2.84 1.72
C MET A 142 1.22 -3.51 1.12
N VAL A 143 0.04 -2.93 1.27
CA VAL A 143 -1.20 -3.45 0.69
C VAL A 143 -1.19 -3.44 -0.85
N TYR A 144 -0.39 -2.57 -1.46
CA TYR A 144 -0.25 -2.45 -2.92
C TYR A 144 0.90 -3.28 -3.48
N VAL A 145 1.74 -3.85 -2.62
CA VAL A 145 2.92 -4.62 -3.02
C VAL A 145 2.54 -6.08 -3.27
N GLU A 146 2.98 -6.61 -4.41
CA GLU A 146 2.86 -8.01 -4.77
C GLU A 146 4.20 -8.73 -4.61
N SER A 147 4.20 -9.92 -4.02
CA SER A 147 5.37 -10.82 -4.07
C SER A 147 5.33 -11.58 -5.38
N MET A 148 6.32 -11.35 -6.23
CA MET A 148 6.37 -11.88 -7.59
C MET A 148 7.61 -12.72 -7.83
N VAL A 149 7.46 -13.77 -8.64
CA VAL A 149 8.57 -14.54 -9.19
C VAL A 149 8.55 -14.44 -10.72
N LEU A 150 9.71 -14.23 -11.33
CA LEU A 150 9.89 -14.32 -12.77
C LEU A 150 10.63 -15.62 -13.08
N PHE A 151 10.05 -16.42 -13.98
CA PHE A 151 10.60 -17.72 -14.41
C PHE A 151 11.48 -17.53 -15.65
N GLU A 152 12.72 -17.09 -15.44
CA GLU A 152 13.71 -16.99 -16.50
C GLU A 152 14.24 -18.38 -16.89
N LYS A 153 14.96 -18.53 -18.04
CA LYS A 153 15.30 -19.85 -18.60
C LYS A 153 15.97 -20.79 -17.61
N GLU A 154 16.92 -20.28 -16.80
CA GLU A 154 17.76 -21.11 -15.92
C GLU A 154 17.57 -20.81 -14.42
N LYS A 155 16.86 -19.72 -14.08
CA LYS A 155 16.70 -19.26 -12.71
C LYS A 155 15.32 -18.68 -12.45
N GLU A 156 14.98 -18.63 -11.21
CA GLU A 156 13.83 -17.92 -10.68
C GLU A 156 14.33 -16.68 -9.97
N THR A 157 13.75 -15.53 -10.29
CA THR A 157 14.09 -14.27 -9.66
C THR A 157 12.89 -13.75 -8.91
N TRP A 158 13.06 -13.41 -7.64
CA TRP A 158 11.99 -12.93 -6.79
C TRP A 158 12.04 -11.42 -6.63
N TRP A 159 10.88 -10.81 -6.69
CA TRP A 159 10.70 -9.36 -6.76
C TRP A 159 9.54 -8.92 -5.87
N TYR A 160 9.60 -7.69 -5.39
CA TYR A 160 8.40 -6.97 -5.03
C TYR A 160 7.95 -6.13 -6.21
N GLY A 161 6.68 -6.31 -6.59
CA GLY A 161 6.05 -5.57 -7.68
C GLY A 161 4.96 -4.64 -7.16
N MET A 162 4.82 -3.49 -7.79
CA MET A 162 3.68 -2.61 -7.59
C MET A 162 3.12 -2.20 -8.95
N GLU A 163 1.79 -2.19 -9.07
CA GLU A 163 1.15 -1.72 -10.30
C GLU A 163 1.46 -0.23 -10.54
N GLU A 164 1.69 0.13 -11.79
CA GLU A 164 2.03 1.49 -12.21
C GLU A 164 1.03 2.53 -11.72
N ARG A 165 -0.28 2.23 -11.77
CA ARG A 165 -1.33 3.13 -11.28
C ARG A 165 -1.19 3.51 -9.79
N TYR A 166 -0.70 2.59 -8.95
CA TYR A 166 -0.45 2.90 -7.54
C TYR A 166 0.81 3.72 -7.35
N ILE A 167 1.85 3.45 -8.14
CA ILE A 167 3.10 4.21 -8.12
C ILE A 167 2.85 5.67 -8.48
N GLU A 168 2.10 5.91 -9.57
CA GLU A 168 1.70 7.25 -10.01
C GLU A 168 0.84 7.95 -8.96
N SER A 169 -0.22 7.28 -8.48
CA SER A 169 -1.15 7.88 -7.52
C SER A 169 -0.52 8.18 -6.16
N LEU A 170 0.46 7.38 -5.73
CA LEU A 170 1.19 7.55 -4.48
C LEU A 170 2.48 8.36 -4.67
N GLN A 171 2.77 8.81 -5.90
CA GLN A 171 3.96 9.59 -6.27
C GLN A 171 5.27 8.92 -5.82
N LEU A 172 5.38 7.61 -6.07
CA LEU A 172 6.55 6.82 -5.70
C LEU A 172 7.58 6.78 -6.84
N SER A 173 8.84 6.56 -6.49
CA SER A 173 9.93 6.33 -7.44
C SER A 173 10.88 5.29 -6.84
N PHE A 174 11.08 4.18 -7.55
CA PHE A 174 12.00 3.13 -7.14
C PHE A 174 13.36 3.32 -7.83
N LYS A 175 14.42 2.83 -7.19
CA LYS A 175 15.76 2.75 -7.79
C LYS A 175 15.99 1.34 -8.35
N ASP A 176 16.74 1.23 -9.44
CA ASP A 176 17.14 -0.03 -10.05
C ASP A 176 15.97 -0.98 -10.32
N GLU A 177 14.90 -0.42 -10.87
CA GLU A 177 13.66 -1.11 -11.16
C GLU A 177 13.70 -1.88 -12.48
N LYS A 178 12.91 -2.96 -12.54
CA LYS A 178 12.56 -3.65 -13.79
C LYS A 178 11.10 -3.32 -14.12
N TYR A 179 10.85 -2.89 -15.33
CA TYR A 179 9.51 -2.57 -15.80
C TYR A 179 8.89 -3.75 -16.54
N LEU A 180 7.70 -4.15 -16.14
CA LEU A 180 6.85 -5.08 -16.86
C LEU A 180 5.67 -4.32 -17.48
N LYS A 181 5.62 -4.27 -18.80
CA LYS A 181 4.53 -3.61 -19.52
C LYS A 181 3.21 -4.34 -19.37
N LYS A 182 2.12 -3.61 -19.50
CA LYS A 182 0.77 -4.16 -19.65
C LYS A 182 0.72 -5.12 -20.84
N GLN A 183 0.16 -6.34 -20.65
CA GLN A 183 0.09 -7.34 -21.72
C GLN A 183 -1.00 -8.37 -21.46
N LEU A 184 -1.40 -9.05 -22.54
CA LEU A 184 -2.34 -10.16 -22.48
C LEU A 184 -1.63 -11.39 -21.91
N CYS A 185 -2.21 -12.00 -20.89
CA CYS A 185 -1.68 -13.23 -20.29
C CYS A 185 -2.77 -14.30 -20.19
N LEU A 186 -2.36 -15.54 -20.42
CA LEU A 186 -3.08 -16.69 -19.92
C LEU A 186 -2.71 -16.87 -18.46
N CYS A 187 -3.72 -17.00 -17.61
CA CYS A 187 -3.55 -17.09 -16.16
C CYS A 187 -4.09 -18.43 -15.65
N THR A 188 -3.49 -18.92 -14.59
CA THR A 188 -3.99 -20.06 -13.81
C THR A 188 -3.60 -19.89 -12.35
N MET A 189 -4.31 -20.54 -11.43
CA MET A 189 -3.90 -20.62 -10.03
C MET A 189 -3.38 -22.00 -9.70
N ILE A 190 -2.30 -22.04 -8.95
CA ILE A 190 -1.71 -23.28 -8.44
C ILE A 190 -1.56 -23.24 -6.93
N ASP A 191 -1.66 -24.38 -6.29
CA ASP A 191 -1.18 -24.56 -4.92
C ASP A 191 0.30 -24.95 -4.97
N MET A 192 1.14 -24.12 -4.37
CA MET A 192 2.59 -24.39 -4.25
C MET A 192 2.90 -25.49 -3.21
N GLY A 193 1.92 -25.87 -2.41
CA GLY A 193 2.08 -26.80 -1.29
C GLY A 193 2.84 -26.21 -0.11
N GLU A 194 3.30 -27.08 0.79
CA GLU A 194 4.14 -26.72 1.92
C GLU A 194 5.49 -26.14 1.49
N ILE A 195 6.19 -25.51 2.43
CA ILE A 195 7.55 -25.00 2.19
C ILE A 195 8.47 -26.17 1.84
N GLY A 196 9.20 -26.03 0.74
CA GLY A 196 10.04 -27.09 0.16
C GLY A 196 9.35 -27.91 -0.95
N CYS A 197 8.03 -27.74 -1.16
CA CYS A 197 7.29 -28.48 -2.19
C CYS A 197 7.24 -27.79 -3.55
N PHE A 198 7.39 -26.47 -3.59
CA PHE A 198 7.34 -25.72 -4.84
C PHE A 198 8.57 -26.03 -5.70
N ASN A 199 8.32 -26.34 -6.95
CA ASN A 199 9.37 -26.56 -7.94
C ASN A 199 8.91 -26.14 -9.35
N ARG A 200 9.88 -25.91 -10.23
CA ARG A 200 9.66 -25.43 -11.59
C ARG A 200 8.84 -26.38 -12.47
N ASN A 201 8.82 -27.67 -12.17
CA ASN A 201 8.08 -28.64 -12.96
C ASN A 201 6.59 -28.34 -13.04
N GLN A 202 6.02 -27.68 -12.00
CA GLN A 202 4.63 -27.23 -12.01
C GLN A 202 4.37 -26.24 -13.14
N LEU A 203 5.28 -25.28 -13.36
CA LEU A 203 5.19 -24.35 -14.49
C LEU A 203 5.43 -25.05 -15.82
N GLU A 204 6.42 -25.96 -15.92
CA GLU A 204 6.74 -26.67 -17.16
C GLU A 204 5.56 -27.52 -17.64
N ASN A 205 4.83 -28.15 -16.72
CA ASN A 205 3.61 -28.89 -17.07
C ASN A 205 2.56 -27.95 -17.68
N ILE A 206 2.31 -26.80 -17.07
CA ILE A 206 1.39 -25.78 -17.58
C ILE A 206 1.81 -25.34 -19.00
N LEU A 207 3.09 -25.00 -19.18
CA LEU A 207 3.61 -24.55 -20.47
C LEU A 207 3.44 -25.63 -21.56
N ASN A 208 3.61 -26.93 -21.21
CA ASN A 208 3.39 -28.03 -22.10
C ASN A 208 1.93 -28.23 -22.50
N GLU A 209 0.99 -27.99 -21.58
CA GLU A 209 -0.44 -28.12 -21.86
C GLU A 209 -0.92 -27.04 -22.85
N ILE A 210 -0.37 -25.82 -22.77
CA ILE A 210 -0.86 -24.67 -23.54
C ILE A 210 -0.11 -24.41 -24.86
N LYS A 211 1.03 -25.09 -25.08
CA LYS A 211 1.94 -24.82 -26.22
C LYS A 211 1.31 -24.94 -27.60
N ASP A 212 0.26 -25.77 -27.74
CA ASP A 212 -0.40 -25.97 -29.02
C ASP A 212 -1.43 -24.87 -29.35
N GLU A 213 -2.00 -24.24 -28.34
CA GLU A 213 -3.03 -23.23 -28.50
C GLU A 213 -2.46 -21.79 -28.51
N TYR A 214 -1.41 -21.53 -27.72
CA TYR A 214 -0.88 -20.18 -27.50
C TYR A 214 0.61 -20.09 -27.87
N GLN A 215 1.00 -18.92 -28.38
CA GLN A 215 2.41 -18.53 -28.51
C GLN A 215 2.83 -17.76 -27.27
N ILE A 216 3.87 -18.23 -26.55
CA ILE A 216 4.43 -17.53 -25.40
C ILE A 216 5.31 -16.39 -25.91
N VAL A 217 5.01 -15.14 -25.52
CA VAL A 217 5.67 -13.93 -26.03
C VAL A 217 6.45 -13.15 -24.98
N GLY A 218 6.60 -13.72 -23.77
CA GLY A 218 7.31 -13.06 -22.68
C GLY A 218 7.69 -14.03 -21.55
N ILE A 219 8.25 -13.47 -20.48
CA ILE A 219 8.68 -14.24 -19.31
C ILE A 219 7.44 -14.59 -18.47
N PRO A 220 7.15 -15.88 -18.23
CA PRO A 220 6.13 -16.30 -17.29
C PRO A 220 6.45 -15.77 -15.89
N ARG A 221 5.42 -15.43 -15.14
CA ARG A 221 5.55 -14.89 -13.78
C ARG A 221 4.50 -15.48 -12.86
N GLY A 222 4.84 -15.54 -11.57
CA GLY A 222 3.91 -15.91 -10.51
C GLY A 222 3.71 -14.77 -9.53
N ILE A 223 2.50 -14.63 -9.01
CA ILE A 223 2.16 -13.69 -7.94
C ILE A 223 1.61 -14.49 -6.77
N ILE A 224 2.19 -14.33 -5.59
CA ILE A 224 1.66 -14.96 -4.37
C ILE A 224 0.35 -14.29 -4.01
N VAL A 225 -0.74 -15.04 -4.05
CA VAL A 225 -2.08 -14.56 -3.74
C VAL A 225 -2.36 -14.65 -2.25
N GLY A 226 -1.93 -15.74 -1.62
CA GLY A 226 -2.11 -15.96 -0.21
C GLY A 226 -1.33 -17.15 0.29
N ARG A 227 -1.15 -17.20 1.61
CA ARG A 227 -0.53 -18.32 2.32
C ARG A 227 -1.16 -18.45 3.70
N GLY A 228 -1.44 -19.66 4.12
CA GLY A 228 -2.09 -19.92 5.41
C GLY A 228 -2.43 -21.38 5.60
N TYR A 229 -3.08 -21.68 6.72
CA TYR A 229 -3.53 -23.03 7.03
C TYR A 229 -4.99 -23.24 6.67
N GLU A 230 -5.32 -24.35 6.01
CA GLU A 230 -6.67 -24.88 5.89
C GLU A 230 -6.73 -26.21 6.65
N GLY A 231 -7.26 -26.16 7.87
CA GLY A 231 -7.11 -27.24 8.83
C GLY A 231 -5.65 -27.41 9.27
N GLU A 232 -5.05 -28.56 9.05
CA GLU A 232 -3.64 -28.85 9.34
C GLU A 232 -2.71 -28.62 8.14
N ASN A 233 -3.28 -28.39 6.94
CA ASN A 233 -2.51 -28.26 5.71
C ASN A 233 -2.11 -26.80 5.46
N PHE A 234 -0.81 -26.54 5.32
CA PHE A 234 -0.31 -25.23 4.91
C PHE A 234 -0.41 -25.10 3.39
N GLN A 235 -1.16 -24.08 2.95
CA GLN A 235 -1.36 -23.79 1.54
C GLN A 235 -0.69 -22.48 1.16
N ARG A 236 -0.16 -22.43 -0.07
CA ARG A 236 0.39 -21.23 -0.70
C ARG A 236 -0.15 -21.14 -2.12
N ILE A 237 -1.03 -20.20 -2.35
CA ILE A 237 -1.64 -20.01 -3.66
C ILE A 237 -0.86 -19.00 -4.48
N MET A 238 -0.51 -19.39 -5.69
CA MET A 238 0.16 -18.53 -6.67
C MET A 238 -0.70 -18.40 -7.92
N GLU A 239 -0.89 -17.18 -8.40
CA GLU A 239 -1.41 -16.91 -9.74
C GLU A 239 -0.24 -16.90 -10.71
N ILE A 240 -0.22 -17.86 -11.63
CA ILE A 240 0.73 -17.89 -12.76
C ILE A 240 0.16 -17.04 -13.89
N GLN A 241 0.97 -16.18 -14.46
CA GLN A 241 0.63 -15.31 -15.59
C GLN A 241 1.63 -15.55 -16.72
N ILE A 242 1.17 -16.07 -17.84
CA ILE A 242 1.96 -16.42 -19.01
C ILE A 242 1.62 -15.44 -20.13
N PRO A 243 2.55 -14.55 -20.52
CA PRO A 243 2.34 -13.63 -21.63
C PRO A 243 2.14 -14.40 -22.94
N ILE A 244 0.99 -14.16 -23.60
CA ILE A 244 0.59 -14.90 -24.80
C ILE A 244 0.27 -13.98 -25.98
N ALA A 245 0.42 -14.54 -27.19
CA ALA A 245 -0.26 -14.11 -28.41
C ALA A 245 -1.09 -15.28 -28.93
N LEU A 246 -2.22 -14.96 -29.58
CA LEU A 246 -3.01 -15.99 -30.26
C LEU A 246 -2.20 -16.51 -31.44
N LYS A 247 -2.17 -17.84 -31.60
CA LYS A 247 -1.67 -18.44 -32.83
C LYS A 247 -2.71 -18.22 -33.92
N HIS A 248 -2.26 -17.70 -35.04
CA HIS A 248 -3.06 -17.56 -36.27
C HIS A 248 -3.12 -18.87 -37.03
#